data_c46a573377010d72e60a0caf8645b5fc
#
_entry.id   c46a573377010d72e60a0caf8645b5fc
#
_cell.length_a   1.000
_cell.length_b   1.000
_cell.length_c   1.000
_cell.angle_alpha   90.00
_cell.angle_beta   90.00
_cell.angle_gamma   90.00
#
_symmetry.space_group_name_H-M   'P 1'
#
loop_
_entity.id
_entity.type
_entity.pdbx_description
1 polymer ?
#
loop_
_entity_poly.entity_id
_entity_poly.type
_entity_poly.pdbx_seq_one_letter_code
_entity_poly.pdbx_strand_id
1 'polypeptide(L)'
;MYPTYTQELCDAMKSLVNGADILTPNLTEASILTGIPYAGQDLTDEQVDELLDALLAMGAKCVVLKGIVRGDDLIRNFVATESERGEIVSELLPYMLHGTGDLFASALLAAVMCGQEIADAVEFAGEFVCESMEITREQPNFELRGVSFETKLGLIAQLLQE
;
A
#
# COMPACT_ATOMS: atom_id res chain seq x y z
N MET A 1 -12.93 3.14 9.01
CA MET A 1 -12.47 4.51 9.32
C MET A 1 -12.04 4.53 10.78
N TYR A 2 -10.89 5.08 11.11
CA TYR A 2 -10.47 5.23 12.50
C TYR A 2 -11.41 6.20 13.23
N PRO A 3 -11.71 6.00 14.52
CA PRO A 3 -12.66 6.85 15.26
C PRO A 3 -12.31 8.34 15.31
N THR A 4 -11.05 8.68 15.02
CA THR A 4 -10.51 10.03 14.99
C THR A 4 -10.67 10.75 13.65
N TYR A 5 -11.10 10.05 12.60
CA TYR A 5 -11.25 10.62 11.25
C TYR A 5 -12.63 11.26 11.12
N THR A 6 -12.66 12.59 10.99
CA THR A 6 -13.88 13.36 10.69
C THR A 6 -14.08 13.49 9.18
N GLN A 7 -15.31 13.81 8.76
CA GLN A 7 -15.60 14.08 7.34
C GLN A 7 -14.74 15.24 6.80
N GLU A 8 -14.56 16.30 7.61
CA GLU A 8 -13.71 17.44 7.24
C GLU A 8 -12.26 17.01 6.96
N LEU A 9 -11.71 16.10 7.76
CA LEU A 9 -10.36 15.57 7.54
C LEU A 9 -10.31 14.75 6.24
N CYS A 10 -11.31 13.91 5.97
CA CYS A 10 -11.40 13.16 4.72
C CYS A 10 -11.47 14.09 3.50
N ASP A 11 -12.24 15.17 3.59
CA ASP A 11 -12.36 16.15 2.50
C ASP A 11 -11.06 16.95 2.31
N ALA A 12 -10.36 17.27 3.39
CA ALA A 12 -9.04 17.89 3.32
C ALA A 12 -8.00 16.94 2.66
N MET A 13 -8.02 15.64 3.00
CA MET A 13 -7.15 14.64 2.39
C MET A 13 -7.36 14.53 0.88
N LYS A 14 -8.60 14.65 0.39
CA LYS A 14 -8.89 14.65 -1.05
C LYS A 14 -8.13 15.75 -1.81
N SER A 15 -7.95 16.92 -1.19
CA SER A 15 -7.22 18.02 -1.81
C SER A 15 -5.72 17.74 -1.98
N LEU A 16 -5.15 16.84 -1.19
CA LEU A 16 -3.74 16.44 -1.27
C LEU A 16 -3.46 15.43 -2.39
N VAL A 17 -4.49 14.77 -2.92
CA VAL A 17 -4.34 13.82 -4.04
C VAL A 17 -3.87 14.53 -5.29
N ASN A 18 -4.38 15.74 -5.53
CA ASN A 18 -4.01 16.52 -6.71
C ASN A 18 -2.52 16.90 -6.67
N GLY A 19 -1.76 16.36 -7.61
CA GLY A 19 -0.31 16.58 -7.74
C GLY A 19 0.54 15.67 -6.87
N ALA A 20 -0.04 14.67 -6.19
CA ALA A 20 0.73 13.64 -5.51
C ALA A 20 1.58 12.85 -6.53
N ASP A 21 2.87 12.71 -6.27
CA ASP A 21 3.75 11.91 -7.12
C ASP A 21 3.40 10.41 -7.01
N ILE A 22 3.18 9.93 -5.78
CA ILE A 22 2.73 8.56 -5.53
C ILE A 22 1.62 8.60 -4.48
N LEU A 23 0.51 7.96 -4.76
CA LEU A 23 -0.62 7.77 -3.84
C LEU A 23 -0.75 6.28 -3.50
N THR A 24 -0.78 5.92 -2.21
CA THR A 24 -0.77 4.52 -1.77
C THR A 24 -2.02 4.14 -0.95
N PRO A 25 -3.24 4.23 -1.49
CA PRO A 25 -4.45 3.93 -0.75
C PRO A 25 -4.65 2.41 -0.61
N ASN A 26 -5.24 2.01 0.51
CA ASN A 26 -5.96 0.73 0.57
C ASN A 26 -7.38 0.90 0.00
N LEU A 27 -8.12 -0.22 -0.10
CA LEU A 27 -9.47 -0.23 -0.67
C LEU A 27 -10.46 0.71 0.04
N THR A 28 -10.40 0.79 1.37
CA THR A 28 -11.25 1.69 2.14
C THR A 28 -10.91 3.15 1.87
N GLU A 29 -9.62 3.46 1.83
CA GLU A 29 -9.12 4.81 1.52
C GLU A 29 -9.47 5.22 0.09
N ALA A 30 -9.29 4.31 -0.88
CA ALA A 30 -9.67 4.53 -2.27
C ALA A 30 -11.17 4.84 -2.41
N SER A 31 -12.04 4.05 -1.75
CA SER A 31 -13.49 4.29 -1.73
C SER A 31 -13.86 5.66 -1.14
N ILE A 32 -13.20 6.07 -0.06
CA ILE A 32 -13.45 7.37 0.57
C ILE A 32 -12.99 8.52 -0.34
N LEU A 33 -11.83 8.38 -0.97
CA LEU A 33 -11.27 9.40 -1.86
C LEU A 33 -12.13 9.58 -3.10
N THR A 34 -12.46 8.50 -3.79
CA THR A 34 -13.19 8.51 -5.07
C THR A 34 -14.70 8.69 -4.91
N GLY A 35 -15.27 8.26 -3.78
CA GLY A 35 -16.70 8.13 -3.58
C GLY A 35 -17.30 6.87 -4.21
N ILE A 36 -16.50 6.01 -4.83
CA ILE A 36 -16.94 4.70 -5.34
C ILE A 36 -17.23 3.79 -4.13
N PRO A 37 -18.40 3.15 -4.05
CA PRO A 37 -18.76 2.32 -2.91
C PRO A 37 -17.78 1.16 -2.69
N TYR A 38 -17.45 0.88 -1.43
CA TYR A 38 -16.65 -0.27 -1.07
C TYR A 38 -17.39 -1.59 -1.40
N ALA A 39 -16.89 -2.34 -2.37
CA ALA A 39 -17.52 -3.56 -2.86
C ALA A 39 -16.98 -4.86 -2.19
N GLY A 40 -16.12 -4.75 -1.18
CA GLY A 40 -15.44 -5.88 -0.54
C GLY A 40 -14.02 -6.09 -1.09
N GLN A 41 -13.39 -7.19 -0.67
CA GLN A 41 -12.01 -7.50 -1.06
C GLN A 41 -11.90 -8.23 -2.41
N ASP A 42 -12.97 -8.94 -2.80
CA ASP A 42 -13.00 -9.78 -4.01
C ASP A 42 -13.41 -8.95 -5.24
N LEU A 43 -12.56 -7.99 -5.60
CA LEU A 43 -12.79 -7.10 -6.74
C LEU A 43 -12.42 -7.78 -8.06
N THR A 44 -13.25 -7.54 -9.09
CA THR A 44 -12.87 -7.87 -10.47
C THR A 44 -11.81 -6.89 -11.00
N ASP A 45 -11.16 -7.25 -12.11
CA ASP A 45 -10.16 -6.36 -12.73
C ASP A 45 -10.79 -5.04 -13.18
N GLU A 46 -12.03 -5.08 -13.70
CA GLU A 46 -12.76 -3.88 -14.11
C GLU A 46 -13.05 -2.95 -12.92
N GLN A 47 -13.34 -3.50 -11.74
CA GLN A 47 -13.56 -2.69 -10.53
C GLN A 47 -12.26 -2.10 -9.98
N VAL A 48 -11.16 -2.82 -10.11
CA VAL A 48 -9.82 -2.31 -9.79
C VAL A 48 -9.47 -1.17 -10.74
N ASP A 49 -9.66 -1.37 -12.04
CA ASP A 49 -9.41 -0.35 -13.05
C ASP A 49 -10.26 0.91 -12.85
N GLU A 50 -11.55 0.76 -12.50
CA GLU A 50 -12.42 1.90 -12.18
C GLU A 50 -11.86 2.74 -11.01
N LEU A 51 -11.38 2.09 -9.95
CA LEU A 51 -10.78 2.77 -8.80
C LEU A 51 -9.47 3.48 -9.19
N LEU A 52 -8.60 2.81 -9.95
CA LEU A 52 -7.33 3.36 -10.40
C LEU A 52 -7.56 4.59 -11.31
N ASP A 53 -8.48 4.49 -12.27
CA ASP A 53 -8.85 5.58 -13.16
C ASP A 53 -9.39 6.79 -12.39
N ALA A 54 -10.28 6.54 -11.43
CA ALA A 54 -10.84 7.60 -10.60
C ALA A 54 -9.78 8.31 -9.75
N LEU A 55 -8.81 7.57 -9.18
CA LEU A 55 -7.71 8.14 -8.39
C LEU A 55 -6.74 8.95 -9.26
N LEU A 56 -6.39 8.45 -10.46
CA LEU A 56 -5.57 9.19 -11.42
C LEU A 56 -6.29 10.46 -11.89
N ALA A 57 -7.61 10.38 -12.14
CA ALA A 57 -8.41 11.54 -12.53
C ALA A 57 -8.49 12.63 -11.44
N MET A 58 -8.24 12.30 -10.17
CA MET A 58 -8.09 13.27 -9.08
C MET A 58 -6.75 14.01 -9.11
N GLY A 59 -5.82 13.63 -9.99
CA GLY A 59 -4.55 14.31 -10.23
C GLY A 59 -3.31 13.66 -9.60
N ALA A 60 -3.42 12.44 -9.09
CA ALA A 60 -2.24 11.64 -8.71
C ALA A 60 -1.46 11.23 -9.98
N LYS A 61 -0.12 11.26 -9.94
CA LYS A 61 0.72 10.84 -11.08
C LYS A 61 0.92 9.33 -11.12
N CYS A 62 1.00 8.71 -9.96
CA CYS A 62 1.08 7.26 -9.79
C CYS A 62 0.18 6.83 -8.63
N VAL A 63 -0.53 5.74 -8.81
CA VAL A 63 -1.38 5.12 -7.77
C VAL A 63 -0.88 3.72 -7.50
N VAL A 64 -0.70 3.38 -6.22
CA VAL A 64 -0.45 2.03 -5.74
C VAL A 64 -1.64 1.63 -4.88
N LEU A 65 -2.64 0.99 -5.48
CA LEU A 65 -3.81 0.45 -4.77
C LEU A 65 -3.41 -0.85 -4.09
N LYS A 66 -3.30 -0.81 -2.75
CA LYS A 66 -2.66 -1.88 -1.97
C LYS A 66 -3.64 -2.79 -1.24
N GLY A 67 -3.20 -4.01 -1.02
CA GLY A 67 -3.82 -4.92 -0.05
C GLY A 67 -5.09 -5.60 -0.55
N ILE A 68 -5.21 -5.91 -1.83
CA ILE A 68 -6.35 -6.62 -2.40
C ILE A 68 -6.15 -8.13 -2.28
N VAL A 69 -7.16 -8.82 -1.72
CA VAL A 69 -7.18 -10.27 -1.53
C VAL A 69 -8.40 -10.83 -2.24
N ARG A 70 -8.22 -11.85 -3.11
CA ARG A 70 -9.26 -12.43 -3.95
C ARG A 70 -9.62 -13.87 -3.57
N GLY A 71 -9.72 -14.13 -2.26
CA GLY A 71 -10.13 -15.45 -1.75
C GLY A 71 -9.08 -16.55 -1.92
N ASP A 72 -7.83 -16.18 -2.22
CA ASP A 72 -6.64 -17.02 -2.24
C ASP A 72 -5.64 -16.56 -1.16
N ASP A 73 -4.56 -17.31 -0.99
CA ASP A 73 -3.51 -16.97 -0.03
C ASP A 73 -2.51 -15.92 -0.58
N LEU A 74 -3.01 -14.98 -1.39
CA LEU A 74 -2.22 -13.95 -2.05
C LEU A 74 -2.76 -12.55 -1.75
N ILE A 75 -1.84 -11.59 -1.60
CA ILE A 75 -2.12 -10.16 -1.50
C ILE A 75 -1.60 -9.47 -2.76
N ARG A 76 -2.39 -8.57 -3.32
CA ARG A 76 -2.11 -7.86 -4.57
C ARG A 76 -2.02 -6.37 -4.35
N ASN A 77 -1.02 -5.78 -4.98
CA ASN A 77 -0.86 -4.34 -5.09
C ASN A 77 -0.92 -3.97 -6.58
N PHE A 78 -1.83 -3.09 -6.95
CA PHE A 78 -1.99 -2.63 -8.32
C PHE A 78 -1.33 -1.28 -8.49
N VAL A 79 -0.48 -1.15 -9.48
CA VAL A 79 0.20 0.09 -9.84
C VAL A 79 -0.42 0.66 -11.10
N ALA A 80 -0.71 1.95 -11.12
CA ALA A 80 -1.17 2.65 -12.31
C ALA A 80 -0.53 4.04 -12.43
N THR A 81 -0.12 4.35 -13.63
CA THR A 81 0.24 5.70 -14.10
C THR A 81 -0.65 6.06 -15.28
N GLU A 82 -0.45 7.22 -15.89
CA GLU A 82 -1.16 7.61 -17.14
C GLU A 82 -0.91 6.62 -18.30
N SER A 83 0.28 5.99 -18.35
CA SER A 83 0.72 5.15 -19.48
C SER A 83 0.86 3.67 -19.16
N GLU A 84 0.96 3.29 -17.89
CA GLU A 84 1.32 1.93 -17.49
C GLU A 84 0.45 1.44 -16.34
N ARG A 85 0.21 0.12 -16.33
CA ARG A 85 -0.45 -0.61 -15.24
C ARG A 85 0.28 -1.90 -14.97
N GLY A 86 0.30 -2.30 -13.71
CA GLY A 86 0.90 -3.55 -13.27
C GLY A 86 0.23 -4.10 -12.02
N GLU A 87 0.38 -5.38 -11.81
CA GLU A 87 -0.03 -6.11 -10.61
C GLU A 87 1.21 -6.75 -9.99
N ILE A 88 1.44 -6.47 -8.72
CA ILE A 88 2.50 -7.08 -7.91
C ILE A 88 1.83 -7.98 -6.87
N VAL A 89 2.20 -9.26 -6.88
CA VAL A 89 1.58 -10.30 -6.06
C VAL A 89 2.58 -10.81 -5.03
N SER A 90 2.14 -10.91 -3.78
CA SER A 90 2.93 -11.45 -2.68
C SER A 90 2.10 -12.47 -1.88
N GLU A 91 2.76 -13.25 -1.02
CA GLU A 91 2.09 -14.16 -0.10
C GLU A 91 1.28 -13.38 0.95
N LEU A 92 0.06 -13.82 1.21
CA LEU A 92 -0.77 -13.28 2.28
C LEU A 92 -0.45 -14.00 3.60
N LEU A 93 0.10 -13.28 4.55
CA LEU A 93 0.31 -13.83 5.88
C LEU A 93 -1.03 -14.01 6.62
N PRO A 94 -1.23 -15.11 7.35
CA PRO A 94 -2.52 -15.46 7.98
C PRO A 94 -2.82 -14.66 9.26
N TYR A 95 -2.26 -13.46 9.39
CA TYR A 95 -2.48 -12.55 10.51
C TYR A 95 -2.25 -11.11 10.08
N MET A 96 -2.82 -10.16 10.81
CA MET A 96 -2.72 -8.73 10.54
C MET A 96 -2.03 -8.03 11.71
N LEU A 97 -1.18 -7.04 11.39
CA LEU A 97 -0.56 -6.15 12.36
C LEU A 97 -0.88 -4.69 12.01
N HIS A 98 -0.96 -3.85 13.04
CA HIS A 98 -1.12 -2.42 12.84
C HIS A 98 0.18 -1.76 12.36
N GLY A 99 0.06 -0.77 11.48
CA GLY A 99 1.20 0.00 10.98
C GLY A 99 1.83 -0.55 9.70
N THR A 100 1.34 -1.67 9.16
CA THR A 100 1.85 -2.26 7.91
C THR A 100 1.72 -1.30 6.72
N GLY A 101 0.63 -0.52 6.67
CA GLY A 101 0.41 0.46 5.60
C GLY A 101 1.42 1.61 5.61
N ASP A 102 1.74 2.13 6.80
CA ASP A 102 2.74 3.20 6.97
C ASP A 102 4.14 2.68 6.69
N LEU A 103 4.44 1.45 7.13
CA LEU A 103 5.71 0.79 6.86
C LEU A 103 5.90 0.56 5.36
N PHE A 104 4.87 0.07 4.68
CA PHE A 104 4.87 -0.11 3.23
C PHE A 104 5.17 1.20 2.50
N ALA A 105 4.44 2.27 2.82
CA ALA A 105 4.64 3.57 2.19
C ALA A 105 6.05 4.13 2.43
N SER A 106 6.61 3.91 3.62
CA SER A 106 7.97 4.35 3.97
C SER A 106 9.04 3.56 3.22
N ALA A 107 8.90 2.23 3.12
CA ALA A 107 9.82 1.37 2.37
C ALA A 107 9.75 1.64 0.86
N LEU A 108 8.55 1.82 0.31
CA LEU A 108 8.33 2.22 -1.07
C LEU A 108 9.04 3.54 -1.38
N LEU A 109 8.84 4.55 -0.54
CA LEU A 109 9.50 5.84 -0.73
C LEU A 109 11.03 5.71 -0.68
N ALA A 110 11.57 4.91 0.25
CA ALA A 110 13.00 4.67 0.33
C ALA A 110 13.54 4.04 -0.97
N ALA A 111 12.87 3.03 -1.51
CA ALA A 111 13.27 2.36 -2.76
C ALA A 111 13.23 3.33 -3.96
N VAL A 112 12.16 4.10 -4.11
CA VAL A 112 12.04 5.12 -5.17
C VAL A 112 13.14 6.20 -5.04
N MET A 113 13.43 6.65 -3.82
CA MET A 113 14.52 7.63 -3.58
C MET A 113 15.91 7.07 -3.85
N CYS A 114 16.09 5.74 -3.82
CA CYS A 114 17.30 5.06 -4.27
C CYS A 114 17.34 4.81 -5.78
N GLY A 115 16.32 5.23 -6.53
CA GLY A 115 16.27 5.15 -7.99
C GLY A 115 15.62 3.88 -8.54
N GLN A 116 14.96 3.08 -7.70
CA GLN A 116 14.20 1.91 -8.17
C GLN A 116 12.99 2.33 -9.00
N GLU A 117 12.68 1.54 -10.03
CA GLU A 117 11.43 1.69 -10.77
C GLU A 117 10.22 1.38 -9.87
N ILE A 118 9.07 1.96 -10.18
CA ILE A 118 7.90 1.88 -9.26
C ILE A 118 7.45 0.44 -8.98
N ALA A 119 7.51 -0.45 -9.95
CA ALA A 119 7.11 -1.85 -9.77
C ALA A 119 8.07 -2.57 -8.80
N ASP A 120 9.37 -2.42 -8.99
CA ASP A 120 10.41 -3.01 -8.14
C ASP A 120 10.34 -2.43 -6.71
N ALA A 121 10.08 -1.13 -6.59
CA ALA A 121 9.89 -0.46 -5.31
C ALA A 121 8.65 -0.97 -4.55
N VAL A 122 7.56 -1.29 -5.26
CA VAL A 122 6.35 -1.90 -4.67
C VAL A 122 6.61 -3.32 -4.21
N GLU A 123 7.32 -4.12 -5.02
CA GLU A 123 7.75 -5.48 -4.67
C GLU A 123 8.63 -5.45 -3.41
N PHE A 124 9.69 -4.64 -3.41
CA PHE A 124 10.55 -4.43 -2.25
C PHE A 124 9.77 -4.03 -0.99
N ALA A 125 8.83 -3.09 -1.11
CA ALA A 125 8.03 -2.64 0.03
C ALA A 125 7.14 -3.77 0.58
N GLY A 126 6.58 -4.60 -0.29
CA GLY A 126 5.80 -5.79 0.08
C GLY A 126 6.66 -6.81 0.85
N GLU A 127 7.83 -7.15 0.32
CA GLU A 127 8.79 -8.08 0.95
C GLU A 127 9.27 -7.54 2.30
N PHE A 128 9.64 -6.27 2.38
CA PHE A 128 10.07 -5.63 3.62
C PHE A 128 9.01 -5.71 4.72
N VAL A 129 7.73 -5.50 4.37
CA VAL A 129 6.61 -5.63 5.30
C VAL A 129 6.44 -7.09 5.73
N CYS A 130 6.42 -8.05 4.79
CA CYS A 130 6.28 -9.48 5.08
C CYS A 130 7.38 -9.96 6.04
N GLU A 131 8.64 -9.71 5.73
CA GLU A 131 9.77 -10.10 6.57
C GLU A 131 9.73 -9.46 7.96
N SER A 132 9.29 -8.20 8.04
CA SER A 132 9.13 -7.51 9.33
C SER A 132 7.98 -8.09 10.16
N MET A 133 6.90 -8.49 9.51
CA MET A 133 5.77 -9.16 10.17
C MET A 133 6.16 -10.55 10.69
N GLU A 134 6.90 -11.34 9.92
CA GLU A 134 7.37 -12.67 10.34
C GLU A 134 8.22 -12.61 11.61
N ILE A 135 9.18 -11.68 11.67
CA ILE A 135 9.99 -11.46 12.90
C ILE A 135 9.12 -10.99 14.06
N THR A 136 8.15 -10.12 13.78
CA THR A 136 7.24 -9.64 14.82
C THR A 136 6.45 -10.80 15.43
N ARG A 137 6.01 -11.77 14.63
CA ARG A 137 5.27 -12.96 15.05
C ARG A 137 6.03 -13.81 16.08
N GLU A 138 7.34 -13.83 16.01
CA GLU A 138 8.18 -14.59 16.97
C GLU A 138 8.23 -13.94 18.36
N GLN A 139 7.74 -12.71 18.51
CA GLN A 139 7.78 -11.97 19.77
C GLN A 139 6.57 -12.29 20.67
N PRO A 140 6.75 -12.26 22.00
CA PRO A 140 5.63 -12.45 22.92
C PRO A 140 4.57 -11.34 22.75
N ASN A 141 3.30 -11.72 22.72
CA ASN A 141 2.17 -10.79 22.55
C ASN A 141 2.25 -9.95 21.28
N PHE A 142 2.75 -10.52 20.19
CA PHE A 142 2.94 -9.84 18.92
C PHE A 142 1.66 -9.15 18.39
N GLU A 143 0.49 -9.73 18.66
CA GLU A 143 -0.82 -9.20 18.25
C GLU A 143 -1.14 -7.81 18.84
N LEU A 144 -0.53 -7.49 20.00
CA LEU A 144 -0.72 -6.21 20.69
C LEU A 144 0.36 -5.17 20.35
N ARG A 145 1.30 -5.52 19.48
CA ARG A 145 2.43 -4.68 19.09
C ARG A 145 2.24 -4.17 17.65
N GLY A 146 2.91 -3.08 17.34
CA GLY A 146 3.16 -2.70 15.96
C GLY A 146 4.22 -3.61 15.33
N VAL A 147 4.47 -3.40 14.05
CA VAL A 147 5.48 -4.17 13.31
C VAL A 147 6.89 -3.82 13.79
N SER A 148 7.67 -4.84 14.15
CA SER A 148 9.09 -4.71 14.56
C SER A 148 9.97 -4.77 13.31
N PHE A 149 10.23 -3.65 12.70
CA PHE A 149 10.95 -3.53 11.43
C PHE A 149 12.44 -3.17 11.60
N GLU A 150 12.86 -2.77 12.80
CA GLU A 150 14.19 -2.22 13.06
C GLU A 150 15.32 -3.19 12.70
N THR A 151 15.09 -4.48 12.88
CA THR A 151 16.06 -5.53 12.53
C THR A 151 16.21 -5.73 11.01
N LYS A 152 15.26 -5.23 10.22
CA LYS A 152 15.23 -5.32 8.76
C LYS A 152 15.73 -4.05 8.06
N LEU A 153 16.08 -3.00 8.78
CA LEU A 153 16.63 -1.77 8.17
C LEU A 153 17.88 -2.00 7.31
N GLY A 154 18.58 -3.12 7.54
CA GLY A 154 19.69 -3.54 6.68
C GLY A 154 19.28 -3.76 5.22
N LEU A 155 18.05 -4.15 4.93
CA LEU A 155 17.52 -4.32 3.57
C LEU A 155 17.44 -2.97 2.85
N ILE A 156 16.97 -1.93 3.55
CA ILE A 156 16.96 -0.56 2.99
C ILE A 156 18.37 -0.07 2.72
N ALA A 157 19.34 -0.39 3.59
CA ALA A 157 20.72 0.01 3.38
C ALA A 157 21.37 -0.69 2.16
N GLN A 158 20.88 -1.84 1.74
CA GLN A 158 21.35 -2.53 0.54
C GLN A 158 20.95 -1.79 -0.74
N LEU A 159 19.76 -1.15 -0.78
CA LEU A 159 19.32 -0.34 -1.92
C LEU A 159 20.29 0.82 -2.27
N LEU A 160 21.08 1.28 -1.30
CA LEU A 160 22.06 2.35 -1.50
C LEU A 160 23.34 1.86 -2.18
N GLN A 161 23.52 0.55 -2.38
CA GLN A 161 24.74 -0.07 -2.91
C GLN A 161 24.57 -0.56 -4.35
N GLU A 162 23.35 -0.57 -4.85
CA GLU A 162 22.99 -0.88 -6.24
C GLU A 162 22.93 0.39 -7.09
#